data_1b46936e0c6189a455297972acfccb02
#
_entry.id   1b46936e0c6189a455297972acfccb02
#
_cell.length_a   1.000
_cell.length_b   1.000
_cell.length_c   1.000
_cell.angle_alpha   90.00
_cell.angle_beta   90.00
_cell.angle_gamma   90.00
#
_symmetry.space_group_name_H-M   'P 1'
#
loop_
_entity.id
_entity.type
_entity.pdbx_description
1 polymer ?
#
loop_
_entity_poly.entity_id
_entity_poly.type
_entity_poly.pdbx_seq_one_letter_code
_entity_poly.pdbx_strand_id
1 'polypeptide(L)'
;MILHGVDYTSAPSRRKGITIATGTLDGDAYVLSSLTSLPDHAAFDAWLRQPGPWLGAFDFPFSLPRELVEHLQWPTTWAPLMRHVASLTRPELRATFKAFCDARPVGGKFAHRATDFPAGSSPSMKWVNPPVAYMLHAGVPQLLSAGVTLHRLHPGDAARVALEGYPGMVARDITRDSYKNDVRAKQTPARRDARERIVSALESGSHRWKVKLAAGAFREALVEDGSGDLLDAALCGVLAAWAWQRRDEGYGLPEFDALEGWIVGA
;
A
#
# COMPACT_ATOMS: atom_id res chain seq x y z
N MET A 1 -14.80 -12.31 8.35
CA MET A 1 -13.50 -12.05 7.66
C MET A 1 -12.82 -10.86 8.33
N ILE A 2 -11.58 -11.04 8.75
CA ILE A 2 -10.75 -9.93 9.27
C ILE A 2 -10.20 -9.16 8.08
N LEU A 3 -10.26 -7.82 8.14
CA LEU A 3 -9.76 -6.93 7.10
C LEU A 3 -8.65 -6.06 7.68
N HIS A 4 -7.55 -5.96 6.95
CA HIS A 4 -6.40 -5.16 7.35
C HIS A 4 -6.09 -4.09 6.32
N GLY A 5 -5.79 -2.89 6.80
CA GLY A 5 -5.08 -1.88 6.02
C GLY A 5 -3.68 -1.69 6.61
N VAL A 6 -2.67 -1.65 5.76
CA VAL A 6 -1.27 -1.59 6.19
C VAL A 6 -0.58 -0.39 5.56
N ASP A 7 -0.21 0.58 6.40
CA ASP A 7 0.73 1.64 6.02
C ASP A 7 2.15 1.12 6.29
N TYR A 8 2.93 0.93 5.22
CA TYR A 8 4.21 0.25 5.27
C TYR A 8 5.38 1.20 5.14
N THR A 9 6.42 0.97 5.93
CA THR A 9 7.72 1.62 5.77
C THR A 9 8.85 0.61 5.60
N SER A 10 9.78 0.88 4.69
CA SER A 10 10.96 0.04 4.44
C SER A 10 12.05 0.14 5.52
N ALA A 11 11.87 1.01 6.51
CA ALA A 11 12.81 1.22 7.61
C ALA A 11 12.03 1.49 8.91
N PRO A 12 11.26 0.49 9.39
CA PRO A 12 10.46 0.67 10.59
C PRO A 12 11.33 0.89 11.83
N SER A 13 10.80 1.66 12.76
CA SER A 13 11.44 1.97 14.04
C SER A 13 10.37 2.20 15.11
N ARG A 14 10.75 2.25 16.37
CA ARG A 14 9.83 2.60 17.47
C ARG A 14 9.16 3.97 17.28
N ARG A 15 9.79 4.88 16.56
CA ARG A 15 9.26 6.22 16.29
C ARG A 15 8.35 6.25 15.07
N LYS A 16 8.61 5.44 14.06
CA LYS A 16 7.82 5.30 12.82
C LYS A 16 7.76 3.83 12.48
N GLY A 17 6.69 3.18 12.90
CA GLY A 17 6.47 1.76 12.71
C GLY A 17 5.71 1.46 11.41
N ILE A 18 5.48 0.18 11.17
CA ILE A 18 4.50 -0.26 10.18
C ILE A 18 3.14 -0.22 10.88
N THR A 19 2.20 0.56 10.34
CA THR A 19 0.90 0.79 10.97
C THR A 19 -0.17 -0.10 10.36
N ILE A 20 -0.96 -0.74 11.21
CA ILE A 20 -2.01 -1.67 10.81
C ILE A 20 -3.34 -1.23 11.39
N ALA A 21 -4.30 -0.99 10.52
CA ALA A 21 -5.70 -0.84 10.86
C ALA A 21 -6.41 -2.20 10.67
N THR A 22 -7.01 -2.71 11.73
CA THR A 22 -7.74 -3.99 11.71
C THR A 22 -9.21 -3.74 11.95
N GLY A 23 -10.07 -4.44 11.20
CA GLY A 23 -11.50 -4.35 11.34
C GLY A 23 -12.23 -5.47 10.63
N THR A 24 -13.54 -5.33 10.52
CA THR A 24 -14.43 -6.24 9.80
C THR A 24 -15.41 -5.45 8.96
N LEU A 25 -16.02 -6.10 7.97
CA LEU A 25 -17.12 -5.50 7.21
C LEU A 25 -18.45 -5.85 7.86
N ASP A 26 -19.25 -4.83 8.16
CA ASP A 26 -20.65 -4.94 8.58
C ASP A 26 -21.53 -4.11 7.64
N GLY A 27 -22.34 -4.78 6.84
CA GLY A 27 -23.07 -4.15 5.75
C GLY A 27 -22.15 -3.46 4.75
N ASP A 28 -22.22 -2.13 4.66
CA ASP A 28 -21.38 -1.28 3.81
C ASP A 28 -20.26 -0.58 4.61
N ALA A 29 -20.11 -0.89 5.90
CA ALA A 29 -19.14 -0.24 6.78
C ALA A 29 -17.94 -1.14 7.13
N TYR A 30 -16.74 -0.60 6.93
CA TYR A 30 -15.52 -1.11 7.56
C TYR A 30 -15.48 -0.65 9.02
N VAL A 31 -15.76 -1.58 9.93
CA VAL A 31 -15.79 -1.33 11.38
C VAL A 31 -14.39 -1.51 11.94
N LEU A 32 -13.73 -0.41 12.28
CA LEU A 32 -12.38 -0.39 12.80
C LEU A 32 -12.36 -0.91 14.25
N SER A 33 -11.56 -1.94 14.51
CA SER A 33 -11.44 -2.60 15.83
C SER A 33 -10.10 -2.34 16.52
N SER A 34 -9.03 -2.08 15.76
CA SER A 34 -7.73 -1.72 16.33
C SER A 34 -6.85 -0.94 15.37
N LEU A 35 -5.94 -0.16 15.95
CA LEU A 35 -4.79 0.47 15.29
C LEU A 35 -3.53 0.02 16.02
N THR A 36 -2.59 -0.57 15.30
CA THR A 36 -1.35 -1.13 15.87
C THR A 36 -0.15 -0.60 15.08
N SER A 37 0.92 -0.24 15.78
CA SER A 37 2.20 0.14 15.16
C SER A 37 3.26 -0.89 15.51
N LEU A 38 3.86 -1.50 14.49
CA LEU A 38 4.90 -2.51 14.63
C LEU A 38 6.28 -1.86 14.47
N PRO A 39 7.18 -2.02 15.46
CA PRO A 39 8.41 -1.23 15.52
C PRO A 39 9.51 -1.68 14.57
N ASP A 40 9.42 -2.89 14.03
CA ASP A 40 10.47 -3.48 13.20
C ASP A 40 9.93 -4.56 12.26
N HIS A 41 10.78 -5.03 11.35
CA HIS A 41 10.43 -6.07 10.39
C HIS A 41 10.15 -7.43 11.04
N ALA A 42 10.77 -7.74 12.19
CA ALA A 42 10.53 -9.02 12.87
C ALA A 42 9.10 -9.07 13.46
N ALA A 43 8.64 -7.95 14.02
CA ALA A 43 7.26 -7.82 14.49
C ALA A 43 6.25 -7.92 13.32
N PHE A 44 6.59 -7.35 12.15
CA PHE A 44 5.77 -7.45 10.96
C PHE A 44 5.73 -8.89 10.40
N ASP A 45 6.86 -9.59 10.35
CA ASP A 45 6.92 -11.00 9.96
C ASP A 45 6.08 -11.89 10.89
N ALA A 46 6.16 -11.66 12.20
CA ALA A 46 5.34 -12.38 13.18
C ALA A 46 3.84 -12.11 12.98
N TRP A 47 3.48 -10.86 12.68
CA TRP A 47 2.11 -10.48 12.39
C TRP A 47 1.58 -11.12 11.09
N LEU A 48 2.36 -11.12 10.00
CA LEU A 48 1.99 -11.76 8.73
C LEU A 48 1.73 -13.27 8.88
N ARG A 49 2.37 -13.94 9.85
CA ARG A 49 2.22 -15.39 10.12
C ARG A 49 1.04 -15.72 11.02
N GLN A 50 0.30 -14.72 11.51
CA GLN A 50 -0.92 -14.98 12.27
C GLN A 50 -1.93 -15.78 11.41
N PRO A 51 -2.68 -16.70 12.01
CA PRO A 51 -3.63 -17.51 11.27
C PRO A 51 -4.72 -16.65 10.65
N GLY A 52 -5.15 -17.06 9.43
CA GLY A 52 -6.32 -16.48 8.77
C GLY A 52 -7.65 -16.98 9.37
N PRO A 53 -8.80 -16.59 8.77
CA PRO A 53 -8.88 -15.90 7.50
C PRO A 53 -8.80 -14.38 7.60
N TRP A 54 -7.92 -13.78 6.78
CA TRP A 54 -7.85 -12.33 6.63
C TRP A 54 -7.56 -11.88 5.17
N LEU A 55 -7.99 -10.67 4.83
CA LEU A 55 -7.63 -9.94 3.61
C LEU A 55 -6.99 -8.61 4.01
N GLY A 56 -5.84 -8.29 3.43
CA GLY A 56 -5.15 -7.02 3.67
C GLY A 56 -4.87 -6.22 2.39
N ALA A 57 -4.99 -4.88 2.47
CA ALA A 57 -4.46 -3.96 1.47
C ALA A 57 -3.21 -3.27 2.03
N PHE A 58 -2.10 -3.33 1.28
CA PHE A 58 -0.77 -2.92 1.74
C PHE A 58 -0.27 -1.74 0.93
N ASP A 59 0.09 -0.64 1.58
CA ASP A 59 0.63 0.57 0.94
C ASP A 59 2.09 0.40 0.53
N PHE A 60 2.34 -0.49 -0.42
CA PHE A 60 3.60 -0.56 -1.15
C PHE A 60 3.43 -1.33 -2.45
N PRO A 61 4.28 -1.06 -3.48
CA PRO A 61 4.20 -1.76 -4.75
C PRO A 61 4.52 -3.24 -4.61
N PHE A 62 3.76 -4.09 -5.32
CA PHE A 62 4.02 -5.52 -5.37
C PHE A 62 4.89 -5.94 -6.55
N SER A 63 5.13 -5.04 -7.50
CA SER A 63 5.99 -5.33 -8.64
C SER A 63 6.56 -4.07 -9.31
N LEU A 64 7.31 -4.29 -10.39
CA LEU A 64 8.03 -3.29 -11.17
C LEU A 64 7.39 -3.11 -12.57
N PRO A 65 7.61 -1.97 -13.23
CA PRO A 65 7.15 -1.75 -14.61
C PRO A 65 7.79 -2.75 -15.57
N ARG A 66 6.99 -3.35 -16.48
CA ARG A 66 7.47 -4.27 -17.52
C ARG A 66 8.59 -3.65 -18.35
N GLU A 67 8.42 -2.40 -18.77
CA GLU A 67 9.43 -1.65 -19.52
C GLU A 67 10.81 -1.67 -18.85
N LEU A 68 10.87 -1.46 -17.53
CA LEU A 68 12.12 -1.52 -16.76
C LEU A 68 12.69 -2.94 -16.77
N VAL A 69 11.85 -3.94 -16.48
CA VAL A 69 12.24 -5.35 -16.37
C VAL A 69 12.82 -5.86 -17.66
N GLU A 70 12.18 -5.58 -18.79
CA GLU A 70 12.63 -5.97 -20.13
C GLU A 70 13.92 -5.24 -20.52
N HIS A 71 14.01 -3.94 -20.26
CA HIS A 71 15.25 -3.16 -20.52
C HIS A 71 16.45 -3.73 -19.76
N LEU A 72 16.26 -4.12 -18.50
CA LEU A 72 17.32 -4.69 -17.67
C LEU A 72 17.58 -6.19 -17.94
N GLN A 73 16.80 -6.80 -18.82
CA GLN A 73 16.85 -8.23 -19.12
C GLN A 73 16.68 -9.10 -17.84
N TRP A 74 15.86 -8.62 -16.91
CA TRP A 74 15.51 -9.33 -15.70
C TRP A 74 14.43 -10.38 -15.95
N PRO A 75 14.20 -11.32 -15.01
CA PRO A 75 13.15 -12.34 -15.18
C PRO A 75 11.78 -11.71 -15.44
N THR A 76 11.09 -12.19 -16.50
CA THR A 76 9.78 -11.66 -16.95
C THR A 76 8.59 -12.41 -16.34
N THR A 77 8.81 -13.22 -15.32
CA THR A 77 7.78 -13.85 -14.49
C THR A 77 7.89 -13.34 -13.06
N TRP A 78 6.76 -13.12 -12.38
CA TRP A 78 6.71 -12.38 -11.13
C TRP A 78 7.59 -12.94 -10.01
N ALA A 79 7.48 -14.22 -9.66
CA ALA A 79 8.23 -14.79 -8.53
C ALA A 79 9.75 -14.86 -8.76
N PRO A 80 10.26 -15.25 -9.96
CA PRO A 80 11.68 -15.09 -10.28
C PRO A 80 12.16 -13.64 -10.23
N LEU A 81 11.37 -12.68 -10.74
CA LEU A 81 11.69 -11.25 -10.67
C LEU A 81 11.84 -10.80 -9.22
N MET A 82 10.89 -11.13 -8.37
CA MET A 82 10.94 -10.72 -6.95
C MET A 82 12.11 -11.34 -6.20
N ARG A 83 12.47 -12.60 -6.50
CA ARG A 83 13.70 -13.21 -5.94
C ARG A 83 14.96 -12.50 -6.43
N HIS A 84 15.02 -12.12 -7.70
CA HIS A 84 16.13 -11.34 -8.24
C HIS A 84 16.24 -9.98 -7.55
N VAL A 85 15.15 -9.23 -7.43
CA VAL A 85 15.12 -7.93 -6.74
C VAL A 85 15.57 -8.08 -5.28
N ALA A 86 15.10 -9.11 -4.59
CA ALA A 86 15.47 -9.39 -3.20
C ALA A 86 16.95 -9.75 -3.02
N SER A 87 17.62 -10.29 -4.07
CA SER A 87 19.06 -10.61 -4.02
C SER A 87 19.97 -9.39 -4.14
N LEU A 88 19.45 -8.26 -4.62
CA LEU A 88 20.19 -7.02 -4.74
C LEU A 88 20.26 -6.28 -3.40
N THR A 89 21.37 -5.62 -3.15
CA THR A 89 21.44 -4.63 -2.07
C THR A 89 20.72 -3.34 -2.46
N ARG A 90 20.32 -2.52 -1.50
CA ARG A 90 19.73 -1.19 -1.79
C ARG A 90 20.64 -0.28 -2.65
N PRO A 91 21.98 -0.23 -2.43
CA PRO A 91 22.88 0.52 -3.31
C PRO A 91 22.87 0.01 -4.76
N GLU A 92 22.90 -1.32 -4.97
CA GLU A 92 22.84 -1.94 -6.31
C GLU A 92 21.52 -1.63 -7.00
N LEU A 93 20.39 -1.83 -6.31
CA LEU A 93 19.06 -1.49 -6.83
C LEU A 93 18.98 0.00 -7.25
N ARG A 94 19.48 0.89 -6.39
CA ARG A 94 19.53 2.32 -6.69
C ARG A 94 20.41 2.63 -7.90
N ALA A 95 21.61 2.05 -7.96
CA ALA A 95 22.54 2.27 -9.06
C ALA A 95 21.93 1.83 -10.40
N THR A 96 21.30 0.65 -10.43
CA THR A 96 20.62 0.11 -11.59
C THR A 96 19.47 1.01 -12.06
N PHE A 97 18.58 1.38 -11.14
CA PHE A 97 17.44 2.25 -11.49
C PHE A 97 17.88 3.66 -11.90
N LYS A 98 18.94 4.17 -11.28
CA LYS A 98 19.52 5.45 -11.66
C LYS A 98 20.09 5.38 -13.08
N ALA A 99 20.86 4.35 -13.43
CA ALA A 99 21.41 4.18 -14.76
C ALA A 99 20.31 4.12 -15.83
N PHE A 100 19.22 3.38 -15.58
CA PHE A 100 18.04 3.37 -16.43
C PHE A 100 17.45 4.78 -16.63
N CYS A 101 17.28 5.55 -15.55
CA CYS A 101 16.74 6.90 -15.62
C CYS A 101 17.66 7.88 -16.32
N ASP A 102 18.99 7.76 -16.14
CA ASP A 102 19.98 8.66 -16.76
C ASP A 102 20.06 8.48 -18.28
N ALA A 103 19.74 7.28 -18.77
CA ALA A 103 19.68 6.98 -20.20
C ALA A 103 18.39 7.50 -20.89
N ARG A 104 17.46 8.10 -20.14
CA ARG A 104 16.14 8.51 -20.64
C ARG A 104 16.00 10.04 -20.68
N PRO A 105 15.14 10.58 -21.57
CA PRO A 105 14.93 12.01 -21.69
C PRO A 105 14.35 12.63 -20.44
N VAL A 106 14.62 13.90 -20.22
CA VAL A 106 13.99 14.70 -19.15
C VAL A 106 12.47 14.69 -19.33
N GLY A 107 11.72 14.42 -18.23
CA GLY A 107 10.27 14.29 -18.26
C GLY A 107 9.76 12.84 -18.41
N GLY A 108 10.59 11.91 -18.92
CA GLY A 108 10.25 10.50 -19.10
C GLY A 108 11.20 9.54 -18.39
N LYS A 109 11.85 9.96 -17.31
CA LYS A 109 12.91 9.19 -16.65
C LYS A 109 12.44 7.89 -16.02
N PHE A 110 11.29 7.90 -15.36
CA PHE A 110 10.74 6.73 -14.69
C PHE A 110 9.79 5.98 -15.62
N ALA A 111 9.91 4.65 -15.65
CA ALA A 111 8.89 3.79 -16.21
C ALA A 111 7.73 3.65 -15.22
N HIS A 112 6.51 3.51 -15.75
CA HIS A 112 5.29 3.35 -14.97
C HIS A 112 4.65 2.00 -15.27
N ARG A 113 4.01 1.41 -14.28
CA ARG A 113 3.09 0.29 -14.48
C ARG A 113 1.75 0.83 -15.01
N ALA A 114 0.97 -0.02 -15.67
CA ALA A 114 -0.36 0.36 -16.14
C ALA A 114 -1.25 0.90 -15.00
N THR A 115 -1.16 0.30 -13.81
CA THR A 115 -1.93 0.72 -12.63
C THR A 115 -1.54 2.08 -12.06
N ASP A 116 -0.31 2.54 -12.27
CA ASP A 116 0.18 3.80 -11.67
C ASP A 116 -0.57 5.03 -12.21
N PHE A 117 -1.10 4.96 -13.45
CA PHE A 117 -1.86 6.05 -14.07
C PHE A 117 -3.24 6.26 -13.45
N PRO A 118 -4.16 5.26 -13.42
CA PRO A 118 -5.46 5.42 -12.79
C PRO A 118 -5.38 5.64 -11.28
N ALA A 119 -4.40 5.03 -10.60
CA ALA A 119 -4.15 5.27 -9.19
C ALA A 119 -3.53 6.64 -8.91
N GLY A 120 -2.87 7.27 -9.90
CA GLY A 120 -2.08 8.49 -9.71
C GLY A 120 -0.93 8.26 -8.73
N SER A 121 -0.35 7.04 -8.72
CA SER A 121 0.73 6.67 -7.83
C SER A 121 2.10 7.11 -8.35
N SER A 122 3.09 7.12 -7.48
CA SER A 122 4.49 7.20 -7.91
C SER A 122 4.90 5.90 -8.60
N PRO A 123 5.79 5.96 -9.62
CA PRO A 123 6.35 4.77 -10.23
C PRO A 123 6.99 3.85 -9.19
N SER A 124 6.71 2.54 -9.25
CA SER A 124 7.20 1.56 -8.26
C SER A 124 8.73 1.44 -8.22
N MET A 125 9.42 1.83 -9.29
CA MET A 125 10.88 1.88 -9.36
C MET A 125 11.51 3.12 -8.70
N LYS A 126 10.72 4.07 -8.20
CA LYS A 126 11.21 5.34 -7.64
C LYS A 126 11.86 5.12 -6.27
N TRP A 127 13.12 5.52 -6.13
CA TRP A 127 13.92 5.36 -4.90
C TRP A 127 14.06 6.63 -4.06
N VAL A 128 13.42 7.74 -4.49
CA VAL A 128 13.45 9.06 -3.81
C VAL A 128 12.05 9.67 -3.78
N ASN A 129 11.67 10.23 -2.68
CA ASN A 129 10.53 11.10 -2.42
C ASN A 129 9.21 10.78 -3.20
N PRO A 130 8.49 9.76 -2.89
CA PRO A 130 8.71 8.73 -1.87
C PRO A 130 9.62 7.59 -2.37
N PRO A 131 10.35 6.88 -1.48
CA PRO A 131 11.27 5.81 -1.88
C PRO A 131 10.55 4.45 -2.00
N VAL A 132 9.51 4.37 -2.82
CA VAL A 132 8.62 3.20 -2.93
C VAL A 132 9.33 1.94 -3.43
N ALA A 133 10.42 2.09 -4.20
CA ALA A 133 11.26 0.96 -4.62
C ALA A 133 11.89 0.21 -3.42
N TYR A 134 12.24 0.92 -2.35
CA TYR A 134 12.74 0.29 -1.13
C TYR A 134 11.63 -0.35 -0.30
N MET A 135 10.39 0.13 -0.44
CA MET A 135 9.24 -0.51 0.19
C MET A 135 8.94 -1.85 -0.49
N LEU A 136 8.94 -1.90 -1.83
CA LEU A 136 8.86 -3.15 -2.59
C LEU A 136 9.99 -4.11 -2.22
N HIS A 137 11.25 -3.63 -2.26
CA HIS A 137 12.45 -4.41 -1.98
C HIS A 137 12.43 -5.06 -0.58
N ALA A 138 11.88 -4.38 0.44
CA ALA A 138 11.78 -4.92 1.79
C ALA A 138 10.48 -5.71 2.02
N GLY A 139 9.33 -5.25 1.51
CA GLY A 139 8.01 -5.77 1.86
C GLY A 139 7.64 -7.05 1.11
N VAL A 140 7.93 -7.14 -0.19
CA VAL A 140 7.56 -8.33 -0.98
C VAL A 140 8.21 -9.61 -0.47
N PRO A 141 9.53 -9.63 -0.14
CA PRO A 141 10.16 -10.82 0.45
C PRO A 141 9.51 -11.27 1.77
N GLN A 142 8.99 -10.36 2.58
CA GLN A 142 8.29 -10.69 3.82
C GLN A 142 6.95 -11.37 3.54
N LEU A 143 6.15 -10.87 2.57
CA LEU A 143 4.92 -11.52 2.14
C LEU A 143 5.17 -12.94 1.61
N LEU A 144 6.20 -13.12 0.77
CA LEU A 144 6.61 -14.42 0.24
C LEU A 144 7.05 -15.38 1.36
N SER A 145 7.92 -14.92 2.27
CA SER A 145 8.41 -15.72 3.40
C SER A 145 7.30 -16.14 4.35
N ALA A 146 6.28 -15.29 4.53
CA ALA A 146 5.11 -15.59 5.34
C ALA A 146 4.12 -16.56 4.63
N GLY A 147 4.31 -16.83 3.34
CA GLY A 147 3.42 -17.70 2.56
C GLY A 147 2.03 -17.11 2.32
N VAL A 148 1.93 -15.78 2.24
CA VAL A 148 0.67 -15.07 1.96
C VAL A 148 0.32 -15.20 0.48
N THR A 149 -0.96 -15.38 0.15
CA THR A 149 -1.43 -15.32 -1.25
C THR A 149 -1.42 -13.88 -1.73
N LEU A 150 -0.69 -13.62 -2.84
CA LEU A 150 -0.82 -12.38 -3.59
C LEU A 150 -1.71 -12.66 -4.80
N HIS A 151 -2.94 -12.16 -4.76
CA HIS A 151 -3.96 -12.53 -5.74
C HIS A 151 -3.49 -12.30 -7.18
N ARG A 152 -3.54 -13.36 -8.02
CA ARG A 152 -3.09 -13.38 -9.42
C ARG A 152 -1.59 -13.11 -9.67
N LEU A 153 -0.78 -12.93 -8.61
CA LEU A 153 0.67 -12.78 -8.71
C LEU A 153 1.42 -14.02 -8.19
N HIS A 154 1.06 -14.47 -6.99
CA HIS A 154 1.74 -15.61 -6.37
C HIS A 154 0.79 -16.40 -5.47
N PRO A 155 0.68 -17.72 -5.67
CA PRO A 155 -0.12 -18.58 -4.79
C PRO A 155 0.54 -18.71 -3.41
N GLY A 156 -0.27 -18.80 -2.38
CA GLY A 156 0.13 -19.00 -0.98
C GLY A 156 -1.03 -19.59 -0.19
N ASP A 157 -1.09 -19.30 1.10
CA ASP A 157 -2.22 -19.67 1.97
C ASP A 157 -3.48 -18.89 1.54
N ALA A 158 -4.47 -19.62 1.04
CA ALA A 158 -5.75 -19.03 0.59
C ALA A 158 -6.55 -18.32 1.70
N ALA A 159 -6.26 -18.65 2.97
CA ALA A 159 -6.88 -17.98 4.11
C ALA A 159 -6.21 -16.61 4.43
N ARG A 160 -5.07 -16.28 3.78
CA ARG A 160 -4.32 -15.06 4.03
C ARG A 160 -3.99 -14.38 2.70
N VAL A 161 -4.76 -13.34 2.36
CA VAL A 161 -4.66 -12.69 1.04
C VAL A 161 -4.16 -11.25 1.18
N ALA A 162 -3.14 -10.92 0.42
CA ALA A 162 -2.63 -9.55 0.29
C ALA A 162 -2.96 -8.96 -1.08
N LEU A 163 -3.42 -7.72 -1.08
CA LEU A 163 -3.64 -6.88 -2.25
C LEU A 163 -2.76 -5.63 -2.14
N GLU A 164 -2.29 -5.12 -3.26
CA GLU A 164 -1.59 -3.83 -3.29
C GLU A 164 -2.59 -2.70 -3.06
N GLY A 165 -2.38 -1.92 -2.00
CA GLY A 165 -3.15 -0.74 -1.65
C GLY A 165 -2.42 0.54 -1.99
N TYR A 166 -3.16 1.66 -2.06
CA TYR A 166 -2.58 2.99 -2.19
C TYR A 166 -3.49 4.04 -1.53
N PRO A 167 -3.24 4.41 -0.26
CA PRO A 167 -4.10 5.33 0.49
C PRO A 167 -4.17 6.72 -0.14
N GLY A 168 -3.08 7.18 -0.78
CA GLY A 168 -3.05 8.44 -1.48
C GLY A 168 -4.09 8.57 -2.60
N MET A 169 -4.53 7.48 -3.21
CA MET A 169 -5.61 7.46 -4.19
C MET A 169 -6.95 7.80 -3.52
N VAL A 170 -7.24 7.18 -2.38
CA VAL A 170 -8.48 7.42 -1.62
C VAL A 170 -8.51 8.84 -1.06
N ALA A 171 -7.41 9.31 -0.48
CA ALA A 171 -7.32 10.67 0.03
C ALA A 171 -7.56 11.72 -1.06
N ARG A 172 -6.99 11.53 -2.26
CA ARG A 172 -7.15 12.47 -3.39
C ARG A 172 -8.54 12.48 -4.03
N ASP A 173 -9.30 11.40 -3.90
CA ASP A 173 -10.70 11.37 -4.31
C ASP A 173 -11.56 12.33 -3.45
N ILE A 174 -11.17 12.53 -2.19
CA ILE A 174 -11.86 13.37 -1.23
C ILE A 174 -11.32 14.80 -1.22
N THR A 175 -10.02 14.97 -1.17
CA THR A 175 -9.39 16.30 -1.13
C THR A 175 -8.00 16.30 -1.79
N ARG A 176 -7.68 17.42 -2.44
CA ARG A 176 -6.34 17.69 -3.01
C ARG A 176 -5.39 18.32 -1.99
N ASP A 177 -5.87 18.69 -0.82
CA ASP A 177 -5.08 19.32 0.22
C ASP A 177 -4.11 18.31 0.86
N SER A 178 -2.91 18.78 1.16
CA SER A 178 -1.94 17.98 1.90
C SER A 178 -2.43 17.71 3.33
N TYR A 179 -2.59 16.44 3.71
CA TYR A 179 -3.13 16.05 5.02
C TYR A 179 -2.09 15.53 6.02
N LYS A 180 -0.85 15.28 5.60
CA LYS A 180 0.20 14.68 6.43
C LYS A 180 1.58 15.30 6.22
N ASN A 181 2.46 15.14 7.21
CA ASN A 181 3.89 15.42 7.08
C ASN A 181 4.68 14.71 8.18
N ASP A 182 5.78 14.03 7.85
CA ASP A 182 6.65 13.38 8.82
C ASP A 182 7.39 14.38 9.73
N VAL A 183 7.61 15.60 9.25
CA VAL A 183 8.28 16.66 10.03
C VAL A 183 7.26 17.36 10.90
N ARG A 184 7.35 17.20 12.23
CA ARG A 184 6.40 17.75 13.21
C ARG A 184 6.15 19.26 13.03
N ALA A 185 7.19 20.04 12.78
CA ALA A 185 7.07 21.48 12.55
C ALA A 185 6.26 21.86 11.30
N LYS A 186 6.02 20.91 10.39
CA LYS A 186 5.21 21.07 9.17
C LYS A 186 3.79 20.50 9.30
N GLN A 187 3.43 19.98 10.47
CA GLN A 187 2.08 19.50 10.78
C GLN A 187 1.21 20.69 11.18
N THR A 188 0.55 21.30 10.20
CA THR A 188 -0.23 22.53 10.37
C THR A 188 -1.70 22.25 10.68
N PRO A 189 -2.46 23.22 11.26
CA PRO A 189 -3.91 23.12 11.40
C PRO A 189 -4.62 22.80 10.09
N ALA A 190 -4.22 23.39 8.97
CA ALA A 190 -4.82 23.09 7.66
C ALA A 190 -4.68 21.62 7.25
N ARG A 191 -3.56 20.94 7.63
CA ARG A 191 -3.41 19.51 7.41
C ARG A 191 -4.31 18.69 8.33
N ARG A 192 -4.49 19.10 9.57
CA ARG A 192 -5.46 18.51 10.49
C ARG A 192 -6.88 18.60 9.92
N ASP A 193 -7.28 19.79 9.43
CA ASP A 193 -8.59 20.01 8.82
C ASP A 193 -8.78 19.16 7.57
N ALA A 194 -7.72 18.92 6.81
CA ALA A 194 -7.75 17.98 5.66
C ALA A 194 -8.00 16.54 6.13
N ARG A 195 -7.35 16.07 7.22
CA ARG A 195 -7.63 14.75 7.81
C ARG A 195 -9.05 14.66 8.34
N GLU A 196 -9.54 15.71 9.01
CA GLU A 196 -10.94 15.78 9.47
C GLU A 196 -11.93 15.61 8.32
N ARG A 197 -11.71 16.31 7.18
CA ARG A 197 -12.55 16.15 5.98
C ARG A 197 -12.47 14.76 5.40
N ILE A 198 -11.28 14.15 5.36
CA ILE A 198 -11.10 12.77 4.86
C ILE A 198 -11.88 11.80 5.75
N VAL A 199 -11.71 11.85 7.06
CA VAL A 199 -12.42 10.95 8.00
C VAL A 199 -13.93 11.13 7.87
N SER A 200 -14.44 12.37 7.85
CA SER A 200 -15.88 12.64 7.71
C SER A 200 -16.46 12.13 6.38
N ALA A 201 -15.71 12.25 5.28
CA ALA A 201 -16.11 11.71 3.99
C ALA A 201 -16.12 10.17 3.98
N LEU A 202 -15.16 9.53 4.67
CA LEU A 202 -15.16 8.07 4.84
C LEU A 202 -16.34 7.61 5.71
N GLU A 203 -16.64 8.29 6.80
CA GLU A 203 -17.77 7.96 7.70
C GLU A 203 -19.11 8.07 6.97
N SER A 204 -19.28 9.06 6.10
CA SER A 204 -20.49 9.22 5.28
C SER A 204 -20.55 8.35 4.03
N GLY A 205 -19.43 7.72 3.62
CA GLY A 205 -19.31 7.01 2.34
C GLY A 205 -19.28 7.94 1.12
N SER A 206 -18.94 9.22 1.31
CA SER A 206 -18.92 10.25 0.25
C SER A 206 -17.61 10.21 -0.55
N HIS A 207 -17.30 9.05 -1.13
CA HIS A 207 -16.16 8.78 -2.00
C HIS A 207 -16.49 7.66 -2.97
N ARG A 208 -15.68 7.48 -4.04
CA ARG A 208 -16.03 6.58 -5.15
C ARG A 208 -16.20 5.11 -4.76
N TRP A 209 -15.52 4.63 -3.72
CA TRP A 209 -15.62 3.22 -3.27
C TRP A 209 -16.88 2.92 -2.44
N LYS A 210 -17.56 3.92 -1.89
CA LYS A 210 -18.84 3.82 -1.15
C LYS A 210 -18.79 2.92 0.09
N VAL A 211 -17.61 2.56 0.59
CA VAL A 211 -17.43 1.85 1.86
C VAL A 211 -17.36 2.88 2.98
N LYS A 212 -18.24 2.80 3.95
CA LYS A 212 -18.19 3.67 5.12
C LYS A 212 -17.08 3.23 6.07
N LEU A 213 -16.46 4.16 6.77
CA LEU A 213 -15.58 3.89 7.89
C LEU A 213 -16.33 4.09 9.20
N ALA A 214 -16.55 3.02 9.96
CA ALA A 214 -17.00 3.13 11.34
C ALA A 214 -15.77 3.22 12.25
N ALA A 215 -15.24 4.45 12.39
CA ALA A 215 -14.00 4.71 13.13
C ALA A 215 -14.17 4.56 14.65
N GLY A 216 -15.36 4.79 15.19
CA GLY A 216 -15.66 4.66 16.62
C GLY A 216 -14.68 5.46 17.51
N ALA A 217 -14.14 4.82 18.53
CA ALA A 217 -13.19 5.44 19.46
C ALA A 217 -11.85 5.85 18.81
N PHE A 218 -11.55 5.37 17.60
CA PHE A 218 -10.29 5.68 16.91
C PHE A 218 -10.34 6.97 16.09
N ARG A 219 -11.54 7.57 15.93
CA ARG A 219 -11.74 8.76 15.09
C ARG A 219 -10.77 9.90 15.43
N GLU A 220 -10.66 10.24 16.70
CA GLU A 220 -9.78 11.30 17.14
C GLU A 220 -8.31 10.99 16.81
N ALA A 221 -7.86 9.77 17.03
CA ALA A 221 -6.49 9.35 16.71
C ALA A 221 -6.18 9.48 15.20
N LEU A 222 -7.12 9.12 14.32
CA LEU A 222 -6.98 9.28 12.87
C LEU A 222 -6.81 10.73 12.45
N VAL A 223 -7.50 11.65 13.14
CA VAL A 223 -7.46 13.10 12.86
C VAL A 223 -6.21 13.74 13.45
N GLU A 224 -5.83 13.38 14.68
CA GLU A 224 -4.74 14.03 15.40
C GLU A 224 -3.35 13.52 15.01
N ASP A 225 -3.24 12.32 14.41
CA ASP A 225 -1.96 11.84 13.90
C ASP A 225 -1.46 12.68 12.72
N GLY A 226 -0.57 13.63 13.02
CA GLY A 226 -0.01 14.55 12.02
C GLY A 226 0.93 13.88 11.01
N SER A 227 1.46 12.67 11.29
CA SER A 227 2.21 11.85 10.33
C SER A 227 1.28 11.29 9.26
N GLY A 228 0.03 11.00 9.62
CA GLY A 228 -0.99 10.42 8.78
C GLY A 228 -0.87 8.90 8.61
N ASP A 229 0.03 8.25 9.33
CA ASP A 229 0.28 6.80 9.20
C ASP A 229 -0.95 6.00 9.68
N LEU A 230 -1.64 6.46 10.74
CA LEU A 230 -2.89 5.85 11.22
C LEU A 230 -4.02 5.98 10.18
N LEU A 231 -4.15 7.17 9.58
CA LEU A 231 -5.15 7.42 8.56
C LEU A 231 -4.86 6.62 7.28
N ASP A 232 -3.60 6.55 6.83
CA ASP A 232 -3.22 5.78 5.65
C ASP A 232 -3.51 4.28 5.83
N ALA A 233 -3.24 3.73 7.01
CA ALA A 233 -3.64 2.37 7.33
C ALA A 233 -5.18 2.19 7.27
N ALA A 234 -5.96 3.13 7.80
CA ALA A 234 -7.42 3.07 7.72
C ALA A 234 -7.94 3.20 6.27
N LEU A 235 -7.33 4.05 5.43
CA LEU A 235 -7.64 4.17 4.01
C LEU A 235 -7.37 2.86 3.26
N CYS A 236 -6.26 2.19 3.55
CA CYS A 236 -6.00 0.85 3.03
C CYS A 236 -7.03 -0.16 3.54
N GLY A 237 -7.49 -0.06 4.80
CA GLY A 237 -8.58 -0.89 5.34
C GLY A 237 -9.90 -0.72 4.59
N VAL A 238 -10.23 0.51 4.18
CA VAL A 238 -11.39 0.80 3.31
C VAL A 238 -11.22 0.14 1.94
N LEU A 239 -10.02 0.15 1.34
CA LEU A 239 -9.74 -0.57 0.09
C LEU A 239 -9.87 -2.10 0.27
N ALA A 240 -9.40 -2.64 1.38
CA ALA A 240 -9.57 -4.08 1.69
C ALA A 240 -11.05 -4.44 1.84
N ALA A 241 -11.84 -3.59 2.48
CA ALA A 241 -13.29 -3.80 2.63
C ALA A 241 -14.03 -3.72 1.29
N TRP A 242 -13.67 -2.75 0.45
CA TRP A 242 -14.20 -2.65 -0.91
C TRP A 242 -13.87 -3.89 -1.77
N ALA A 243 -12.64 -4.37 -1.68
CA ALA A 243 -12.20 -5.59 -2.36
C ALA A 243 -12.95 -6.82 -1.85
N TRP A 244 -13.15 -6.94 -0.53
CA TRP A 244 -13.89 -8.05 0.06
C TRP A 244 -15.35 -8.11 -0.40
N GLN A 245 -16.02 -6.97 -0.58
CA GLN A 245 -17.36 -6.92 -1.18
C GLN A 245 -17.39 -7.52 -2.60
N ARG A 246 -16.25 -7.52 -3.30
CA ARG A 246 -16.06 -8.00 -4.69
C ARG A 246 -15.21 -9.26 -4.80
N ARG A 247 -15.08 -10.02 -3.70
CA ARG A 247 -14.23 -11.23 -3.66
C ARG A 247 -14.61 -12.26 -4.73
N ASP A 248 -15.89 -12.40 -5.02
CA ASP A 248 -16.40 -13.33 -6.03
C ASP A 248 -16.19 -12.82 -7.47
N GLU A 249 -15.78 -11.55 -7.62
CA GLU A 249 -15.42 -10.86 -8.87
C GLU A 249 -13.91 -10.59 -8.93
N GLY A 250 -13.08 -11.47 -8.37
CA GLY A 250 -11.63 -11.29 -8.35
C GLY A 250 -11.16 -10.07 -7.54
N TYR A 251 -11.85 -9.73 -6.45
CA TYR A 251 -11.59 -8.56 -5.60
C TYR A 251 -11.78 -7.21 -6.32
N GLY A 252 -12.55 -7.19 -7.40
CA GLY A 252 -12.77 -5.99 -8.22
C GLY A 252 -11.54 -5.56 -9.03
N LEU A 253 -10.56 -6.44 -9.18
CA LEU A 253 -9.37 -6.19 -10.02
C LEU A 253 -9.74 -6.42 -11.49
N PRO A 254 -9.31 -5.54 -12.41
CA PRO A 254 -9.48 -5.78 -13.85
C PRO A 254 -8.54 -6.89 -14.33
N GLU A 255 -8.59 -7.20 -15.62
CA GLU A 255 -7.50 -7.93 -16.25
C GLU A 255 -6.26 -7.06 -16.29
N PHE A 256 -5.12 -7.58 -15.83
CA PHE A 256 -3.85 -6.87 -15.74
C PHE A 256 -2.66 -7.76 -16.06
N ASP A 257 -1.53 -7.15 -16.36
CA ASP A 257 -0.26 -7.84 -16.54
C ASP A 257 0.22 -8.44 -15.19
N ALA A 258 0.25 -9.78 -15.12
CA ALA A 258 0.69 -10.50 -13.93
C ALA A 258 2.15 -10.22 -13.53
N LEU A 259 2.97 -9.61 -14.42
CA LEU A 259 4.31 -9.13 -14.06
C LEU A 259 4.24 -7.82 -13.26
N GLU A 260 3.35 -6.89 -13.65
CA GLU A 260 3.27 -5.55 -13.04
C GLU A 260 2.40 -5.50 -11.78
N GLY A 261 1.38 -6.36 -11.70
CA GLY A 261 0.38 -6.30 -10.65
C GLY A 261 -0.61 -5.14 -10.84
N TRP A 262 -1.51 -4.97 -9.87
CA TRP A 262 -2.52 -3.91 -9.91
C TRP A 262 -2.86 -3.39 -8.52
N ILE A 263 -2.98 -2.07 -8.40
CA ILE A 263 -3.43 -1.41 -7.17
C ILE A 263 -4.95 -1.59 -7.05
N VAL A 264 -5.39 -2.15 -5.94
CA VAL A 264 -6.81 -2.42 -5.70
C VAL A 264 -7.63 -1.13 -5.68
N GLY A 265 -8.73 -1.11 -6.46
CA GLY A 265 -9.61 0.04 -6.58
C GLY A 265 -9.14 1.14 -7.55
N ALA A 266 -8.03 0.93 -8.27
CA ALA A 266 -7.54 1.83 -9.31
C ALA A 266 -8.30 1.69 -10.63
#